data_5638c3d830ad18e59cc18bede32e4756
#
_entry.id   5638c3d830ad18e59cc18bede32e4756
#
_cell.length_a   1.000
_cell.length_b   1.000
_cell.length_c   1.000
_cell.angle_alpha   90.00
_cell.angle_beta   90.00
_cell.angle_gamma   90.00
#
_symmetry.space_group_name_H-M   'P 1'
#
loop_
_entity.id
_entity.type
_entity.pdbx_description
1 polymer ?
#
loop_
_entity_poly.entity_id
_entity_poly.type
_entity_poly.pdbx_seq_one_letter_code
_entity_poly.pdbx_strand_id
1 'polypeptide(L)'
;MNQQGSVHGSNVRPADGWANVEPGGVFARPPDADESFSPDRPRLSRRQDPAKLPPPELLSRIFGRPSPDHPSLGRAPGSGEPPRRRTPLAWWKADAARDPWRDPQSPATLGSGAEYDDDEDPDALIRTDAKGRRRIKIRDIPIRLALLGLVFALVVGGAAGSAGYFLSKTAGESPLFKPDAELTSVEGAVSREPGSISDIAGRVLPAVVSIEVTFGDLGGTGSGVVVEEDGYILTNNHVVSGAADNPDSTLRVVFSDSSSSPARIVGRDPLSDLAVLKVEKPGLAVASLGSSADVVVGDPVVAIGSPLGLVGTVTTGIVSALNRPVRLAGEGTDTDAVISAVQTDAAINPGNSGGALVDASGAVIGINTAIASFGSGGGQGGSIGLGFAIPIDAARSIAEELIATGSAIHASLGVNAQTVTDGERDGAQVNNVEPGSPAATAGLREEDVIIAIGDREIRSSEELVVAIDAYDPGETITIEFVRGSGSQTVEAVLGQA
;
A
#
# COMPACT_ATOMS: atom_id res chain seq x y z
N MET A 1 -52.25 -50.97 2.85
CA MET A 1 -51.69 -51.83 1.77
C MET A 1 -50.31 -51.31 1.43
N ASN A 2 -49.35 -52.17 1.73
CA ASN A 2 -47.89 -52.04 1.52
C ASN A 2 -47.49 -51.67 0.10
N GLN A 3 -46.42 -50.88 -0.04
CA GLN A 3 -45.20 -51.42 -0.61
C GLN A 3 -44.00 -50.49 -0.36
N GLN A 4 -43.02 -51.05 0.33
CA GLN A 4 -41.68 -50.54 0.48
C GLN A 4 -40.91 -50.71 -0.85
N GLY A 5 -40.16 -49.72 -1.27
CA GLY A 5 -39.17 -49.78 -2.34
C GLY A 5 -37.82 -49.30 -1.83
N SER A 6 -36.91 -50.23 -1.59
CA SER A 6 -35.54 -50.02 -1.17
C SER A 6 -34.74 -49.34 -2.29
N VAL A 7 -34.02 -48.29 -1.96
CA VAL A 7 -33.00 -47.70 -2.86
C VAL A 7 -31.61 -48.11 -2.38
N HIS A 8 -30.95 -48.89 -3.22
CA HIS A 8 -29.53 -49.26 -3.08
C HIS A 8 -28.65 -48.02 -3.27
N GLY A 9 -27.78 -47.79 -2.32
CA GLY A 9 -26.70 -46.84 -2.44
C GLY A 9 -25.61 -47.39 -3.38
N SER A 10 -25.32 -46.63 -4.43
CA SER A 10 -24.13 -46.81 -5.25
C SER A 10 -23.08 -45.78 -4.90
N ASN A 11 -21.99 -46.21 -4.27
CA ASN A 11 -20.75 -45.50 -4.12
C ASN A 11 -20.18 -45.16 -5.50
N VAL A 12 -20.19 -43.89 -5.89
CA VAL A 12 -19.43 -43.38 -7.02
C VAL A 12 -18.18 -42.69 -6.48
N ARG A 13 -17.02 -43.25 -6.76
CA ARG A 13 -15.71 -42.66 -6.54
C ARG A 13 -15.53 -41.47 -7.51
N PRO A 14 -15.06 -40.28 -7.07
CA PRO A 14 -14.67 -39.22 -7.99
C PRO A 14 -13.19 -39.41 -8.37
N ALA A 15 -12.93 -40.10 -9.42
CA ALA A 15 -11.67 -40.05 -10.14
C ALA A 15 -11.95 -40.61 -11.53
N ASP A 16 -11.96 -39.74 -12.54
CA ASP A 16 -11.66 -40.01 -13.95
C ASP A 16 -12.32 -39.02 -14.93
N GLY A 17 -12.57 -37.77 -14.51
CA GLY A 17 -13.25 -36.73 -15.33
C GLY A 17 -12.35 -35.82 -16.18
N TRP A 18 -11.02 -35.90 -16.10
CA TRP A 18 -10.14 -34.92 -16.74
C TRP A 18 -9.30 -35.48 -17.92
N ALA A 19 -9.46 -36.73 -18.25
CA ALA A 19 -8.61 -37.40 -19.26
C ALA A 19 -9.12 -37.31 -20.70
N ASN A 20 -10.31 -36.77 -20.98
CA ASN A 20 -10.88 -36.71 -22.32
C ASN A 20 -11.55 -35.34 -22.58
N VAL A 21 -10.79 -34.25 -22.47
CA VAL A 21 -11.20 -32.98 -23.10
C VAL A 21 -10.61 -32.96 -24.50
N GLU A 22 -11.46 -33.05 -25.49
CA GLU A 22 -11.05 -32.91 -26.89
C GLU A 22 -10.37 -31.57 -27.12
N PRO A 23 -9.34 -31.47 -28.00
CA PRO A 23 -8.69 -30.20 -28.36
C PRO A 23 -9.69 -29.32 -29.13
N GLY A 24 -10.38 -28.46 -28.42
CA GLY A 24 -11.44 -27.59 -28.94
C GLY A 24 -12.35 -26.98 -27.86
N GLY A 25 -12.12 -27.28 -26.59
CA GLY A 25 -12.88 -26.71 -25.47
C GLY A 25 -12.60 -25.21 -25.23
N VAL A 26 -13.40 -24.59 -24.35
CA VAL A 26 -13.37 -23.15 -24.00
C VAL A 26 -11.97 -22.62 -23.62
N PHE A 27 -11.03 -23.51 -23.28
CA PHE A 27 -9.62 -23.19 -22.96
C PHE A 27 -8.64 -23.64 -24.05
N ALA A 28 -9.11 -24.05 -25.22
CA ALA A 28 -8.24 -24.41 -26.33
C ALA A 28 -7.65 -23.14 -26.95
N ARG A 29 -6.37 -23.22 -27.31
CA ARG A 29 -5.65 -22.12 -27.95
C ARG A 29 -6.35 -21.75 -29.28
N PRO A 30 -6.61 -20.44 -29.55
CA PRO A 30 -7.16 -20.02 -30.83
C PRO A 30 -6.27 -20.46 -32.00
N PRO A 31 -6.84 -20.84 -33.15
CA PRO A 31 -6.07 -21.35 -34.30
C PRO A 31 -5.04 -20.37 -34.86
N ASP A 32 -5.22 -19.06 -34.61
CA ASP A 32 -4.33 -18.00 -35.08
C ASP A 32 -3.32 -17.54 -34.04
N ALA A 33 -3.24 -18.17 -32.88
CA ALA A 33 -2.30 -17.78 -31.83
C ALA A 33 -0.86 -18.03 -32.26
N ASP A 34 -0.02 -16.99 -32.19
CA ASP A 34 1.41 -17.05 -32.49
C ASP A 34 2.12 -18.17 -31.70
N GLU A 35 2.91 -19.00 -32.39
CA GLU A 35 3.68 -20.11 -31.82
C GLU A 35 4.95 -19.65 -31.09
N SER A 36 5.14 -18.35 -30.87
CA SER A 36 6.35 -17.78 -30.26
C SER A 36 6.73 -18.36 -28.88
N PHE A 37 5.75 -18.99 -28.19
CA PHE A 37 5.94 -19.61 -26.87
C PHE A 37 6.06 -21.15 -26.91
N SER A 38 6.15 -21.76 -28.09
CA SER A 38 6.38 -23.22 -28.18
C SER A 38 7.82 -23.57 -27.83
N PRO A 39 8.06 -24.59 -26.95
CA PRO A 39 9.40 -24.97 -26.53
C PRO A 39 10.28 -25.60 -27.63
N ASP A 40 9.68 -26.06 -28.74
CA ASP A 40 10.35 -26.78 -29.82
C ASP A 40 10.68 -25.95 -31.07
N ARG A 41 10.71 -24.65 -30.97
CA ARG A 41 11.18 -23.83 -32.10
C ARG A 41 12.66 -24.03 -32.37
N PRO A 42 13.08 -24.42 -33.59
CA PRO A 42 14.49 -24.35 -33.96
C PRO A 42 14.92 -22.88 -33.86
N ARG A 43 16.03 -22.61 -33.16
CA ARG A 43 16.60 -21.27 -33.04
C ARG A 43 16.83 -20.72 -34.45
N LEU A 44 15.98 -19.80 -34.88
CA LEU A 44 16.19 -19.02 -36.08
C LEU A 44 17.53 -18.32 -35.91
N SER A 45 18.41 -18.48 -36.92
CA SER A 45 19.68 -17.80 -37.04
C SER A 45 19.48 -16.30 -36.77
N ARG A 46 20.29 -15.74 -35.89
CA ARG A 46 20.32 -14.33 -35.54
C ARG A 46 20.03 -13.45 -36.78
N ARG A 47 18.84 -12.88 -36.87
CA ARG A 47 18.62 -11.70 -37.71
C ARG A 47 19.61 -10.65 -37.21
N GLN A 48 20.42 -10.13 -38.11
CA GLN A 48 21.27 -8.97 -37.80
C GLN A 48 20.32 -7.86 -37.30
N ASP A 49 20.42 -7.56 -36.02
CA ASP A 49 19.75 -6.37 -35.48
C ASP A 49 20.20 -5.14 -36.27
N PRO A 50 19.30 -4.25 -36.70
CA PRO A 50 19.69 -2.98 -37.28
C PRO A 50 20.64 -2.31 -36.28
N ALA A 51 21.79 -1.84 -36.77
CA ALA A 51 22.86 -1.25 -35.97
C ALA A 51 22.25 -0.23 -35.00
N LYS A 52 22.17 -0.58 -33.72
CA LYS A 52 21.76 0.35 -32.66
C LYS A 52 22.85 1.40 -32.60
N LEU A 53 22.52 2.65 -32.94
CA LEU A 53 23.39 3.78 -32.71
C LEU A 53 23.79 3.75 -31.22
N PRO A 54 25.11 3.91 -30.92
CA PRO A 54 25.52 3.95 -29.53
C PRO A 54 24.81 5.10 -28.82
N PRO A 55 24.40 4.91 -27.57
CA PRO A 55 23.75 5.96 -26.80
C PRO A 55 24.68 7.19 -26.70
N PRO A 56 24.11 8.40 -26.60
CA PRO A 56 24.89 9.61 -26.40
C PRO A 56 25.90 9.46 -25.26
N GLU A 57 27.08 10.01 -25.42
CA GLU A 57 28.24 9.81 -24.51
C GLU A 57 27.90 10.17 -23.04
N LEU A 58 27.00 11.13 -22.83
CA LEU A 58 26.50 11.52 -21.54
C LEU A 58 25.68 10.40 -20.86
N LEU A 59 24.82 9.71 -21.61
CA LEU A 59 24.01 8.59 -21.09
C LEU A 59 24.86 7.35 -20.85
N SER A 60 25.89 7.11 -21.66
CA SER A 60 26.80 5.99 -21.43
C SER A 60 27.68 6.20 -20.20
N ARG A 61 27.96 7.44 -19.80
CA ARG A 61 28.68 7.77 -18.56
C ARG A 61 27.84 7.56 -17.31
N ILE A 62 26.54 7.87 -17.39
CA ILE A 62 25.63 7.79 -16.22
C ILE A 62 25.07 6.37 -16.04
N PHE A 63 24.76 5.68 -17.14
CA PHE A 63 24.07 4.37 -17.13
C PHE A 63 24.89 3.25 -17.77
N GLY A 64 26.11 3.53 -18.27
CA GLY A 64 27.00 2.54 -18.85
C GLY A 64 27.55 1.57 -17.81
N ARG A 65 27.85 0.36 -18.25
CA ARG A 65 28.53 -0.63 -17.41
C ARG A 65 29.88 -0.06 -16.95
N PRO A 66 30.22 -0.12 -15.65
CA PRO A 66 31.53 0.33 -15.18
C PRO A 66 32.65 -0.37 -15.96
N SER A 67 33.72 0.39 -16.27
CA SER A 67 34.94 -0.17 -16.86
C SER A 67 35.51 -1.25 -15.93
N PRO A 68 36.16 -2.31 -16.47
CA PRO A 68 36.76 -3.37 -15.66
C PRO A 68 37.78 -2.88 -14.63
N ASP A 69 38.29 -1.66 -14.77
CA ASP A 69 39.28 -1.05 -13.88
C ASP A 69 38.71 -0.28 -12.70
N HIS A 70 37.36 -0.19 -12.57
CA HIS A 70 36.71 0.40 -11.40
C HIS A 70 36.10 -0.68 -10.50
N PRO A 71 36.33 -0.62 -9.16
CA PRO A 71 35.80 -1.59 -8.23
C PRO A 71 34.27 -1.54 -8.26
N SER A 72 33.65 -2.58 -8.77
CA SER A 72 32.18 -2.75 -8.70
C SER A 72 31.78 -3.23 -7.31
N LEU A 73 30.74 -2.64 -6.74
CA LEU A 73 30.14 -2.97 -5.43
C LEU A 73 29.55 -4.40 -5.37
N GLY A 74 30.14 -5.38 -5.98
CA GLY A 74 29.53 -6.70 -6.08
C GLY A 74 30.39 -7.91 -5.72
N ARG A 75 31.68 -7.76 -5.46
CA ARG A 75 32.53 -8.94 -5.20
C ARG A 75 33.66 -8.64 -4.25
N ALA A 76 33.75 -9.43 -3.19
CA ALA A 76 34.89 -9.37 -2.27
C ALA A 76 36.19 -9.72 -3.02
N PRO A 77 37.31 -8.98 -2.77
CA PRO A 77 38.63 -9.30 -3.35
C PRO A 77 39.03 -10.70 -2.90
N GLY A 78 39.39 -11.59 -3.85
CA GLY A 78 39.88 -12.95 -3.57
C GLY A 78 38.93 -14.11 -3.87
N SER A 79 37.73 -13.89 -4.32
CA SER A 79 36.84 -14.98 -4.73
C SER A 79 37.10 -15.40 -6.18
N GLY A 80 38.07 -16.28 -6.37
CA GLY A 80 38.63 -16.67 -7.70
C GLY A 80 37.86 -17.77 -8.47
N GLU A 81 36.64 -18.19 -8.07
CA GLU A 81 35.82 -19.12 -8.86
C GLU A 81 34.39 -18.63 -8.97
N PRO A 82 33.77 -18.70 -10.18
CA PRO A 82 32.36 -18.45 -10.29
C PRO A 82 31.64 -19.53 -9.47
N PRO A 83 30.59 -19.16 -8.70
CA PRO A 83 29.81 -20.14 -7.97
C PRO A 83 29.29 -21.14 -9.00
N ARG A 84 29.64 -22.42 -8.84
CA ARG A 84 29.02 -23.51 -9.60
C ARG A 84 27.53 -23.33 -9.47
N ARG A 85 26.82 -23.21 -10.58
CA ARG A 85 25.36 -23.21 -10.60
C ARG A 85 24.92 -24.43 -9.82
N ARG A 86 24.51 -24.22 -8.57
CA ARG A 86 23.73 -25.22 -7.85
C ARG A 86 22.46 -25.39 -8.67
N THR A 87 22.28 -26.57 -9.22
CA THR A 87 20.96 -26.99 -9.71
C THR A 87 19.93 -26.57 -8.66
N PRO A 88 18.87 -25.83 -9.01
CA PRO A 88 17.84 -25.49 -8.05
C PRO A 88 17.40 -26.79 -7.43
N LEU A 89 17.65 -26.97 -6.14
CA LEU A 89 17.08 -28.06 -5.39
C LEU A 89 15.58 -27.90 -5.52
N ALA A 90 14.94 -28.85 -6.21
CA ALA A 90 13.50 -28.81 -6.37
C ALA A 90 12.89 -28.65 -4.96
N TRP A 91 12.17 -27.57 -4.75
CA TRP A 91 11.57 -27.20 -3.46
C TRP A 91 10.50 -28.19 -2.96
N TRP A 92 10.16 -29.20 -3.79
CA TRP A 92 9.24 -30.31 -3.51
C TRP A 92 9.94 -31.65 -3.25
N LYS A 93 11.19 -31.67 -2.80
CA LYS A 93 11.81 -32.91 -2.36
C LYS A 93 11.09 -33.48 -1.13
N ALA A 94 11.10 -34.84 -1.00
CA ALA A 94 10.40 -35.53 0.08
C ALA A 94 10.77 -35.06 1.50
N ASP A 95 11.92 -34.41 1.66
CA ASP A 95 12.34 -33.81 2.93
C ASP A 95 11.61 -32.51 3.26
N ALA A 96 10.91 -31.91 2.29
CA ALA A 96 10.10 -30.72 2.52
C ALA A 96 8.86 -31.00 3.40
N ALA A 97 8.43 -32.24 3.47
CA ALA A 97 7.35 -32.68 4.36
C ALA A 97 7.73 -32.68 5.85
N ARG A 98 9.01 -32.49 6.17
CA ARG A 98 9.52 -32.41 7.54
C ARG A 98 9.90 -30.97 7.96
N ASP A 99 9.65 -30.00 7.12
CA ASP A 99 9.88 -28.60 7.43
C ASP A 99 8.70 -28.06 8.27
N PRO A 100 8.91 -27.71 9.56
CA PRO A 100 7.85 -27.26 10.46
C PRO A 100 7.09 -26.03 9.94
N TRP A 101 7.69 -25.25 9.03
CA TRP A 101 7.08 -24.06 8.41
C TRP A 101 6.17 -24.38 7.23
N ARG A 102 6.13 -25.63 6.80
CA ARG A 102 5.35 -26.10 5.64
C ARG A 102 4.35 -27.20 5.95
N ASP A 103 4.37 -27.69 7.16
CA ASP A 103 3.38 -28.66 7.64
C ASP A 103 2.16 -27.92 8.21
N PRO A 104 1.02 -27.92 7.51
CA PRO A 104 -0.19 -27.25 8.01
C PRO A 104 -0.79 -27.89 9.26
N GLN A 105 -0.25 -29.02 9.71
CA GLN A 105 -0.65 -29.72 10.94
C GLN A 105 0.37 -29.58 12.06
N SER A 106 1.47 -28.88 11.85
CA SER A 106 2.42 -28.58 12.92
C SER A 106 1.77 -27.67 13.97
N PRO A 107 1.77 -28.06 15.25
CA PRO A 107 1.28 -27.18 16.30
C PRO A 107 2.14 -25.93 16.35
N ALA A 108 1.50 -24.76 16.34
CA ALA A 108 2.16 -23.48 16.51
C ALA A 108 2.63 -23.36 17.97
N THR A 109 3.78 -23.96 18.29
CA THR A 109 4.50 -23.72 19.53
C THR A 109 5.60 -22.71 19.25
N LEU A 110 5.41 -21.50 19.69
CA LEU A 110 6.49 -20.54 19.96
C LEU A 110 7.46 -21.23 20.93
N GLY A 111 8.67 -21.50 20.46
CA GLY A 111 9.78 -22.14 21.06
C GLY A 111 9.65 -22.44 22.56
N SER A 112 9.46 -23.70 22.89
CA SER A 112 9.89 -24.23 24.18
C SER A 112 11.40 -24.09 24.21
N GLY A 113 11.91 -23.45 25.25
CA GLY A 113 13.33 -23.39 25.53
C GLY A 113 13.95 -24.78 25.45
N ALA A 114 15.21 -24.81 25.04
CA ALA A 114 16.01 -26.01 25.05
C ALA A 114 15.76 -26.76 26.38
N GLU A 115 15.25 -27.98 26.28
CA GLU A 115 15.25 -28.93 27.35
C GLU A 115 16.72 -29.15 27.69
N TYR A 116 17.16 -28.59 28.82
CA TYR A 116 18.38 -29.00 29.48
C TYR A 116 18.10 -30.42 29.98
N ASP A 117 18.88 -31.37 29.50
CA ASP A 117 18.95 -32.70 30.01
C ASP A 117 19.54 -32.61 31.42
N ASP A 118 18.69 -32.57 32.44
CA ASP A 118 19.04 -32.49 33.86
C ASP A 118 19.52 -33.82 34.44
N ASP A 119 19.90 -34.78 33.60
CA ASP A 119 20.37 -36.11 34.04
C ASP A 119 21.91 -36.23 34.16
N GLU A 120 22.67 -35.17 34.07
CA GLU A 120 24.06 -35.21 34.54
C GLU A 120 24.11 -34.83 36.03
N ASP A 121 24.03 -35.87 36.85
CA ASP A 121 24.29 -35.86 38.30
C ASP A 121 25.68 -35.28 38.56
N PRO A 122 25.82 -34.08 39.16
CA PRO A 122 27.13 -33.49 39.46
C PRO A 122 27.96 -34.31 40.48
N ASP A 123 27.35 -35.31 41.14
CA ASP A 123 28.04 -36.19 42.10
C ASP A 123 28.66 -37.45 41.44
N ALA A 124 28.47 -37.69 40.16
CA ALA A 124 29.01 -38.85 39.45
C ALA A 124 30.55 -38.81 39.27
N LEU A 125 31.21 -37.69 39.56
CA LEU A 125 32.66 -37.56 39.46
C LEU A 125 33.40 -37.93 40.78
N ILE A 126 32.68 -38.31 41.83
CA ILE A 126 33.28 -38.81 43.04
C ILE A 126 32.89 -40.27 43.27
N ARG A 127 33.37 -41.17 42.39
CA ARG A 127 33.41 -42.59 42.72
C ARG A 127 34.48 -42.83 43.77
N THR A 128 34.06 -42.90 45.00
CA THR A 128 34.89 -43.44 46.09
C THR A 128 35.01 -44.92 45.90
N ASP A 129 36.20 -45.36 45.47
CA ASP A 129 36.51 -46.80 45.38
C ASP A 129 36.53 -47.36 46.81
N ALA A 130 35.85 -48.50 46.99
CA ALA A 130 35.65 -49.18 48.30
C ALA A 130 36.93 -49.82 48.82
N LYS A 131 38.11 -49.35 48.42
CA LYS A 131 39.39 -49.78 48.90
C LYS A 131 40.19 -48.59 49.45
N GLY A 132 40.35 -48.58 50.72
CA GLY A 132 41.04 -47.61 51.58
C GLY A 132 41.97 -46.58 50.97
N ARG A 133 41.57 -45.30 51.02
CA ARG A 133 42.38 -44.18 50.62
C ARG A 133 43.67 -44.14 51.45
N ARG A 134 44.83 -44.34 50.82
CA ARG A 134 46.10 -43.83 51.38
C ARG A 134 46.08 -42.30 51.34
N ARG A 135 45.79 -41.68 52.43
CA ARG A 135 46.03 -40.23 52.53
C ARG A 135 47.54 -40.03 52.42
N ILE A 136 48.01 -39.46 51.34
CA ILE A 136 49.37 -38.98 51.21
C ILE A 136 49.51 -37.82 52.16
N LYS A 137 50.22 -38.07 53.24
CA LYS A 137 50.59 -37.02 54.21
C LYS A 137 51.58 -36.12 53.48
N ILE A 138 51.28 -34.83 53.41
CA ILE A 138 52.15 -33.79 52.83
C ILE A 138 53.60 -33.84 53.36
N ARG A 139 53.77 -34.38 54.53
CA ARG A 139 55.04 -34.53 55.20
C ARG A 139 56.01 -35.59 54.61
N ASP A 140 55.48 -36.47 53.69
CA ASP A 140 56.29 -37.53 53.11
C ASP A 140 56.77 -37.22 51.69
N ILE A 141 56.50 -35.99 51.17
CA ILE A 141 56.96 -35.52 49.87
C ILE A 141 58.42 -35.03 50.04
N PRO A 142 59.40 -35.65 49.37
CA PRO A 142 60.78 -35.17 49.44
C PRO A 142 60.86 -33.72 48.91
N ILE A 143 61.53 -32.88 49.68
CA ILE A 143 61.66 -31.45 49.41
C ILE A 143 62.06 -31.15 47.97
N ARG A 144 62.85 -32.04 47.36
CA ARG A 144 63.25 -31.94 45.96
C ARG A 144 62.06 -32.07 44.98
N LEU A 145 61.06 -32.90 45.24
CA LEU A 145 59.87 -33.11 44.47
C LEU A 145 58.92 -31.94 44.65
N ALA A 146 58.80 -31.40 45.85
CA ALA A 146 58.01 -30.19 46.09
C ALA A 146 58.59 -28.95 45.41
N LEU A 147 59.94 -28.80 45.44
CA LEU A 147 60.63 -27.74 44.68
C LEU A 147 60.44 -27.90 43.13
N LEU A 148 60.49 -29.14 42.63
CA LEU A 148 60.30 -29.43 41.18
C LEU A 148 58.87 -29.13 40.77
N GLY A 149 57.89 -29.45 41.65
CA GLY A 149 56.48 -29.08 41.44
C GLY A 149 56.24 -27.56 41.44
N LEU A 150 56.97 -26.84 42.38
CA LEU A 150 56.85 -25.38 42.37
C LEU A 150 57.47 -24.73 41.17
N VAL A 151 58.62 -25.22 40.71
CA VAL A 151 59.26 -24.74 39.46
C VAL A 151 58.36 -25.04 38.24
N PHE A 152 57.78 -26.23 38.19
CA PHE A 152 56.86 -26.59 37.11
C PHE A 152 55.63 -25.69 37.14
N ALA A 153 55.02 -25.44 38.31
CA ALA A 153 53.89 -24.54 38.42
C ALA A 153 54.22 -23.08 38.02
N LEU A 154 55.43 -22.60 38.35
CA LEU A 154 55.89 -21.29 37.93
C LEU A 154 56.12 -21.20 36.40
N VAL A 155 56.71 -22.26 35.79
CA VAL A 155 56.93 -22.30 34.35
C VAL A 155 55.60 -22.39 33.62
N VAL A 156 54.72 -23.29 34.01
CA VAL A 156 53.40 -23.44 33.38
C VAL A 156 52.52 -22.21 33.63
N GLY A 157 52.51 -21.67 34.86
CA GLY A 157 51.79 -20.45 35.20
C GLY A 157 52.32 -19.23 34.44
N GLY A 158 53.66 -19.12 34.33
CA GLY A 158 54.28 -18.07 33.52
C GLY A 158 54.01 -18.19 32.02
N ALA A 159 54.06 -19.41 31.49
CA ALA A 159 53.70 -19.65 30.07
C ALA A 159 52.22 -19.38 29.81
N ALA A 160 51.32 -19.87 30.67
CA ALA A 160 49.90 -19.61 30.55
C ALA A 160 49.54 -18.14 30.75
N GLY A 161 50.19 -17.45 31.69
CA GLY A 161 50.03 -16.03 31.92
C GLY A 161 50.51 -15.19 30.73
N SER A 162 51.68 -15.55 30.18
CA SER A 162 52.19 -14.91 28.95
C SER A 162 51.30 -15.14 27.74
N ALA A 163 50.83 -16.39 27.54
CA ALA A 163 49.88 -16.71 26.47
C ALA A 163 48.56 -15.96 26.66
N GLY A 164 48.03 -15.89 27.90
CA GLY A 164 46.84 -15.10 28.21
C GLY A 164 47.02 -13.61 27.95
N TYR A 165 48.18 -13.06 28.31
CA TYR A 165 48.52 -11.66 28.07
C TYR A 165 48.61 -11.36 26.54
N PHE A 166 49.29 -12.24 25.78
CA PHE A 166 49.35 -12.09 24.31
C PHE A 166 48.00 -12.26 23.67
N LEU A 167 47.19 -13.23 24.09
CA LEU A 167 45.81 -13.41 23.60
C LEU A 167 44.92 -12.22 23.96
N SER A 168 45.06 -11.64 25.15
CA SER A 168 44.26 -10.45 25.49
C SER A 168 44.69 -9.22 24.70
N LYS A 169 45.99 -9.09 24.41
CA LYS A 169 46.51 -8.01 23.59
C LYS A 169 46.10 -8.14 22.12
N THR A 170 46.12 -9.36 21.57
CA THR A 170 45.65 -9.62 20.20
C THR A 170 44.13 -9.62 20.07
N ALA A 171 43.38 -9.95 21.13
CA ALA A 171 41.93 -9.82 21.14
C ALA A 171 41.46 -8.35 21.15
N GLY A 172 42.29 -7.44 21.79
CA GLY A 172 42.04 -5.99 21.70
C GLY A 172 42.31 -5.39 20.30
N GLU A 173 43.09 -6.08 19.48
CA GLU A 173 43.39 -5.70 18.08
C GLU A 173 42.55 -6.48 17.07
N SER A 174 41.48 -7.16 17.49
CA SER A 174 40.57 -7.86 16.60
C SER A 174 39.91 -6.85 15.64
N PRO A 175 40.04 -7.02 14.31
CA PRO A 175 39.41 -6.10 13.36
C PRO A 175 37.89 -6.05 13.46
N LEU A 176 37.27 -6.96 14.23
CA LEU A 176 35.82 -7.00 14.48
C LEU A 176 35.39 -6.14 15.69
N PHE A 177 36.33 -5.78 16.60
CA PHE A 177 36.03 -4.98 17.77
C PHE A 177 36.97 -3.80 17.84
N LYS A 178 36.45 -2.61 17.62
CA LYS A 178 37.18 -1.34 17.72
C LYS A 178 36.63 -0.59 18.93
N PRO A 179 37.24 -0.70 20.12
CA PRO A 179 36.73 -0.05 21.34
C PRO A 179 36.66 1.47 21.22
N ASP A 180 37.47 2.06 20.32
CA ASP A 180 37.51 3.49 20.02
C ASP A 180 36.90 3.82 18.66
N ALA A 181 35.83 3.10 18.27
CA ALA A 181 35.13 3.39 17.03
C ALA A 181 34.37 4.71 17.19
N GLU A 182 34.92 5.78 16.65
CA GLU A 182 34.20 7.05 16.47
C GLU A 182 33.42 6.99 15.15
N LEU A 183 32.10 6.98 15.30
CA LEU A 183 31.22 7.15 14.14
C LEU A 183 31.27 8.62 13.74
N THR A 184 31.67 8.87 12.50
CA THR A 184 31.74 10.23 11.97
C THR A 184 30.33 10.81 11.93
N SER A 185 30.07 11.80 12.75
CA SER A 185 28.85 12.62 12.69
C SER A 185 29.15 13.86 11.85
N VAL A 186 28.28 14.18 10.91
CA VAL A 186 28.31 15.46 10.22
C VAL A 186 27.66 16.47 11.14
N GLU A 187 28.45 17.32 11.75
CA GLU A 187 27.95 18.49 12.50
C GLU A 187 27.53 19.56 11.52
N GLY A 188 26.25 19.86 11.50
CA GLY A 188 25.66 20.96 10.74
C GLY A 188 24.16 20.82 10.69
N ALA A 189 23.43 21.84 11.11
CA ALA A 189 22.02 21.93 10.85
C ALA A 189 21.82 21.94 9.33
N VAL A 190 21.08 20.96 8.79
CA VAL A 190 20.68 20.98 7.39
C VAL A 190 19.81 22.22 7.20
N SER A 191 20.34 23.22 6.47
CA SER A 191 19.55 24.40 6.08
C SER A 191 18.42 23.92 5.16
N ARG A 192 17.19 24.20 5.55
CA ARG A 192 16.02 23.93 4.73
C ARG A 192 15.62 25.22 4.05
N GLU A 193 15.75 25.25 2.73
CA GLU A 193 15.36 26.43 1.96
C GLU A 193 13.83 26.58 1.95
N PRO A 194 13.32 27.82 2.01
CA PRO A 194 11.89 28.07 1.81
C PRO A 194 11.40 27.46 0.50
N GLY A 195 10.24 26.80 0.54
CA GLY A 195 9.69 26.07 -0.61
C GLY A 195 10.28 24.67 -0.82
N SER A 196 11.23 24.22 0.01
CA SER A 196 11.63 22.83 0.01
C SER A 196 10.51 21.93 0.54
N ILE A 197 10.50 20.64 0.14
CA ILE A 197 9.51 19.65 0.63
C ILE A 197 9.46 19.61 2.15
N SER A 198 10.61 19.72 2.80
CA SER A 198 10.70 19.76 4.27
C SER A 198 10.08 21.02 4.87
N ASP A 199 10.21 22.16 4.20
CA ASP A 199 9.57 23.41 4.61
C ASP A 199 8.05 23.34 4.45
N ILE A 200 7.58 22.89 3.27
CA ILE A 200 6.15 22.69 2.99
C ILE A 200 5.55 21.73 4.01
N ALA A 201 6.16 20.56 4.21
CA ALA A 201 5.70 19.57 5.17
C ALA A 201 5.64 20.16 6.60
N GLY A 202 6.66 20.89 7.02
CA GLY A 202 6.70 21.53 8.36
C GLY A 202 5.57 22.52 8.60
N ARG A 203 5.11 23.21 7.55
CA ARG A 203 3.99 24.18 7.64
C ARG A 203 2.62 23.51 7.61
N VAL A 204 2.46 22.43 6.85
CA VAL A 204 1.16 21.79 6.62
C VAL A 204 0.87 20.67 7.62
N LEU A 205 1.87 19.89 8.04
CA LEU A 205 1.70 18.78 8.98
C LEU A 205 0.90 19.13 10.25
N PRO A 206 1.06 20.31 10.87
CA PRO A 206 0.26 20.67 12.04
C PRO A 206 -1.26 20.72 11.79
N ALA A 207 -1.68 20.95 10.55
CA ALA A 207 -3.07 21.00 10.14
C ALA A 207 -3.63 19.66 9.63
N VAL A 208 -2.78 18.63 9.50
CA VAL A 208 -3.21 17.28 9.09
C VAL A 208 -3.29 16.38 10.33
N VAL A 209 -4.41 15.69 10.47
CA VAL A 209 -4.72 14.88 11.64
C VAL A 209 -4.92 13.41 11.25
N SER A 210 -4.75 12.51 12.23
CA SER A 210 -5.18 11.12 12.12
C SER A 210 -6.59 10.97 12.66
N ILE A 211 -7.41 10.22 11.94
CA ILE A 211 -8.77 9.87 12.34
C ILE A 211 -8.78 8.39 12.68
N GLU A 212 -9.19 8.08 13.89
CA GLU A 212 -9.35 6.71 14.39
C GLU A 212 -10.82 6.42 14.62
N VAL A 213 -11.31 5.40 13.95
CA VAL A 213 -12.69 4.91 14.07
C VAL A 213 -12.64 3.53 14.72
N THR A 214 -13.41 3.30 15.76
CA THR A 214 -13.51 1.99 16.41
C THR A 214 -14.98 1.58 16.50
N PHE A 215 -15.29 0.38 16.06
CA PHE A 215 -16.63 -0.21 16.11
C PHE A 215 -16.51 -1.70 16.48
N GLY A 216 -16.95 -2.05 17.69
CA GLY A 216 -16.73 -3.38 18.28
C GLY A 216 -15.24 -3.70 18.37
N ASP A 217 -14.84 -4.87 17.85
CA ASP A 217 -13.44 -5.31 17.80
C ASP A 217 -12.70 -4.85 16.53
N LEU A 218 -13.38 -4.11 15.65
CA LEU A 218 -12.84 -3.60 14.39
C LEU A 218 -12.47 -2.13 14.55
N GLY A 219 -11.47 -1.71 13.77
CA GLY A 219 -11.03 -0.32 13.73
C GLY A 219 -10.59 0.08 12.32
N GLY A 220 -10.82 1.33 12.00
CA GLY A 220 -10.34 1.97 10.78
C GLY A 220 -9.49 3.19 11.11
N THR A 221 -8.59 3.55 10.22
CA THR A 221 -7.78 4.76 10.34
C THR A 221 -7.72 5.49 9.01
N GLY A 222 -7.74 6.80 9.07
CA GLY A 222 -7.55 7.70 7.94
C GLY A 222 -6.93 9.00 8.38
N SER A 223 -6.92 9.96 7.48
CA SER A 223 -6.44 11.31 7.72
C SER A 223 -7.56 12.34 7.62
N GLY A 224 -7.31 13.54 8.10
CA GLY A 224 -8.16 14.70 7.92
C GLY A 224 -7.36 15.99 7.84
N VAL A 225 -7.98 17.01 7.33
CA VAL A 225 -7.42 18.36 7.20
C VAL A 225 -8.24 19.33 8.02
N VAL A 226 -7.61 20.04 8.96
CA VAL A 226 -8.28 21.09 9.74
C VAL A 226 -8.51 22.27 8.82
N VAL A 227 -9.78 22.63 8.61
CA VAL A 227 -10.19 23.70 7.68
C VAL A 227 -10.65 24.97 8.38
N GLU A 228 -10.95 24.89 9.68
CA GLU A 228 -11.33 26.06 10.50
C GLU A 228 -10.80 25.98 11.94
N GLU A 229 -10.52 27.14 12.54
CA GLU A 229 -10.01 27.27 13.92
C GLU A 229 -10.99 26.73 14.97
N ASP A 230 -12.28 26.76 14.66
CA ASP A 230 -13.36 26.19 15.51
C ASP A 230 -13.33 24.68 15.58
N GLY A 231 -12.50 24.00 14.78
CA GLY A 231 -12.30 22.55 14.83
C GLY A 231 -13.13 21.77 13.82
N TYR A 232 -13.43 22.36 12.68
CA TYR A 232 -13.94 21.61 11.53
C TYR A 232 -12.79 20.93 10.79
N ILE A 233 -12.99 19.66 10.48
CA ILE A 233 -12.00 18.80 9.83
C ILE A 233 -12.65 18.16 8.62
N LEU A 234 -12.05 18.36 7.46
CA LEU A 234 -12.46 17.72 6.21
C LEU A 234 -11.74 16.37 6.04
N THR A 235 -12.46 15.35 5.64
CA THR A 235 -11.95 14.00 5.41
C THR A 235 -12.77 13.28 4.34
N ASN A 236 -12.43 12.01 4.04
CA ASN A 236 -13.25 11.18 3.17
C ASN A 236 -14.42 10.52 3.91
N ASN A 237 -15.53 10.29 3.20
CA ASN A 237 -16.68 9.56 3.72
C ASN A 237 -16.33 8.14 4.13
N HIS A 238 -15.57 7.41 3.28
CA HIS A 238 -15.20 6.03 3.57
C HIS A 238 -14.38 5.86 4.86
N VAL A 239 -13.67 6.91 5.30
CA VAL A 239 -12.91 6.87 6.57
C VAL A 239 -13.85 6.80 7.77
N VAL A 240 -15.02 7.42 7.70
CA VAL A 240 -15.95 7.58 8.83
C VAL A 240 -17.28 6.83 8.66
N SER A 241 -17.54 6.25 7.49
CA SER A 241 -18.79 5.57 7.16
C SER A 241 -19.15 4.47 8.15
N GLY A 242 -18.18 3.67 8.61
CA GLY A 242 -18.39 2.62 9.61
C GLY A 242 -18.83 3.13 10.99
N ALA A 243 -18.60 4.42 11.28
CA ALA A 243 -19.07 5.05 12.53
C ALA A 243 -20.45 5.69 12.40
N ALA A 244 -20.88 6.02 11.20
CA ALA A 244 -22.06 6.86 10.99
C ALA A 244 -23.36 6.24 11.48
N ASP A 245 -23.54 4.93 11.25
CA ASP A 245 -24.77 4.21 11.55
C ASP A 245 -24.66 3.30 12.79
N ASN A 246 -23.54 3.39 13.50
CA ASN A 246 -23.28 2.56 14.68
C ASN A 246 -23.12 3.41 15.94
N PRO A 247 -24.14 3.45 16.84
CA PRO A 247 -24.10 4.23 18.07
C PRO A 247 -23.00 3.78 19.05
N ASP A 248 -22.51 2.55 18.93
CA ASP A 248 -21.43 2.02 19.78
C ASP A 248 -20.03 2.33 19.22
N SER A 249 -19.97 3.02 18.09
CA SER A 249 -18.69 3.45 17.50
C SER A 249 -18.09 4.61 18.28
N THR A 250 -16.75 4.68 18.27
CA THR A 250 -16.03 5.84 18.76
C THR A 250 -15.23 6.46 17.63
N LEU A 251 -15.28 7.78 17.54
CA LEU A 251 -14.54 8.57 16.58
C LEU A 251 -13.60 9.50 17.34
N ARG A 252 -12.31 9.38 17.07
CA ARG A 252 -11.25 10.14 17.72
C ARG A 252 -10.30 10.73 16.70
N VAL A 253 -9.92 11.98 16.92
CA VAL A 253 -8.91 12.67 16.14
C VAL A 253 -7.63 12.78 16.94
N VAL A 254 -6.50 12.41 16.34
CA VAL A 254 -5.16 12.53 16.91
C VAL A 254 -4.41 13.60 16.13
N PHE A 255 -3.88 14.60 16.85
CA PHE A 255 -3.17 15.75 16.30
C PHE A 255 -1.67 15.52 16.20
N SER A 256 -0.99 16.40 15.48
CA SER A 256 0.47 16.33 15.27
C SER A 256 1.28 16.41 16.57
N ASP A 257 0.73 16.98 17.64
CA ASP A 257 1.31 17.02 18.99
C ASP A 257 1.06 15.76 19.81
N SER A 258 0.49 14.72 19.20
CA SER A 258 0.05 13.46 19.84
C SER A 258 -1.10 13.61 20.83
N SER A 259 -1.67 14.79 20.99
CA SER A 259 -2.93 14.95 21.72
C SER A 259 -4.09 14.39 20.93
N SER A 260 -5.17 14.02 21.61
CA SER A 260 -6.36 13.53 20.93
C SER A 260 -7.62 14.15 21.47
N SER A 261 -8.66 14.22 20.65
CA SER A 261 -10.01 14.70 21.01
C SER A 261 -11.06 13.75 20.43
N PRO A 262 -12.16 13.52 21.16
CA PRO A 262 -13.34 12.92 20.54
C PRO A 262 -13.84 13.83 19.41
N ALA A 263 -14.37 13.21 18.37
CA ALA A 263 -14.96 13.91 17.25
C ALA A 263 -16.40 13.47 17.01
N ARG A 264 -17.20 14.33 16.36
CA ARG A 264 -18.53 13.99 15.86
C ARG A 264 -18.62 14.28 14.37
N ILE A 265 -19.40 13.51 13.67
CA ILE A 265 -19.70 13.74 12.26
C ILE A 265 -20.69 14.91 12.20
N VAL A 266 -20.35 15.94 11.41
CA VAL A 266 -21.25 17.07 11.13
C VAL A 266 -22.14 16.75 9.96
N GLY A 267 -21.56 16.21 8.89
CA GLY A 267 -22.25 15.77 7.70
C GLY A 267 -21.36 14.84 6.88
N ARG A 268 -21.99 14.08 6.01
CA ARG A 268 -21.34 13.12 5.09
C ARG A 268 -21.96 13.21 3.72
N ASP A 269 -21.15 12.97 2.73
CA ASP A 269 -21.58 12.84 1.35
C ASP A 269 -20.94 11.60 0.71
N PRO A 270 -21.65 10.48 0.62
CA PRO A 270 -21.16 9.27 -0.02
C PRO A 270 -20.93 9.40 -1.53
N LEU A 271 -21.60 10.37 -2.20
CA LEU A 271 -21.51 10.55 -3.65
C LEU A 271 -20.23 11.30 -4.08
N SER A 272 -19.67 12.12 -3.19
CA SER A 272 -18.39 12.80 -3.39
C SER A 272 -17.22 12.18 -2.62
N ASP A 273 -17.50 11.17 -1.78
CA ASP A 273 -16.54 10.61 -0.80
C ASP A 273 -15.98 11.65 0.16
N LEU A 274 -16.80 12.58 0.64
CA LEU A 274 -16.41 13.61 1.59
C LEU A 274 -17.20 13.53 2.90
N ALA A 275 -16.57 13.96 3.99
CA ALA A 275 -17.19 14.12 5.28
C ALA A 275 -16.57 15.27 6.07
N VAL A 276 -17.35 15.91 6.93
CA VAL A 276 -16.90 16.93 7.85
C VAL A 276 -17.07 16.45 9.28
N LEU A 277 -16.01 16.57 10.06
CA LEU A 277 -15.98 16.28 11.48
C LEU A 277 -15.87 17.57 12.29
N LYS A 278 -16.30 17.51 13.54
CA LYS A 278 -16.14 18.59 14.52
C LYS A 278 -15.46 18.06 15.78
N VAL A 279 -14.44 18.77 16.22
CA VAL A 279 -13.76 18.57 17.50
C VAL A 279 -13.87 19.80 18.37
N GLU A 280 -13.86 19.62 19.70
CA GLU A 280 -13.86 20.70 20.67
C GLU A 280 -12.43 20.89 21.21
N LYS A 281 -11.54 21.52 20.40
CA LYS A 281 -10.16 21.78 20.78
C LYS A 281 -9.75 23.17 20.25
N PRO A 282 -9.33 24.09 21.14
CA PRO A 282 -8.87 25.40 20.71
C PRO A 282 -7.43 25.38 20.21
N GLY A 283 -7.07 26.40 19.44
CA GLY A 283 -5.69 26.67 19.02
C GLY A 283 -5.19 25.69 17.97
N LEU A 284 -6.07 25.21 17.10
CA LEU A 284 -5.72 24.32 15.99
C LEU A 284 -4.98 25.08 14.91
N ALA A 285 -3.98 24.43 14.32
CA ALA A 285 -3.40 24.88 13.06
C ALA A 285 -4.40 24.59 11.93
N VAL A 286 -4.68 25.58 11.11
CA VAL A 286 -5.60 25.48 9.97
C VAL A 286 -4.80 25.43 8.69
N ALA A 287 -5.20 24.56 7.75
CA ALA A 287 -4.61 24.46 6.44
C ALA A 287 -5.04 25.64 5.55
N SER A 288 -4.11 26.15 4.76
CA SER A 288 -4.45 27.11 3.72
C SER A 288 -5.05 26.36 2.53
N LEU A 289 -6.30 26.67 2.18
CA LEU A 289 -6.94 26.12 1.00
C LEU A 289 -6.54 26.94 -0.24
N GLY A 290 -6.03 26.26 -1.26
CA GLY A 290 -5.69 26.84 -2.55
C GLY A 290 -6.87 26.86 -3.52
N SER A 291 -6.56 26.80 -4.81
CA SER A 291 -7.53 26.61 -5.91
C SER A 291 -7.10 25.43 -6.77
N SER A 292 -8.00 24.49 -6.98
CA SER A 292 -7.76 23.38 -7.93
C SER A 292 -7.95 23.80 -9.39
N ALA A 293 -8.60 24.91 -9.64
CA ALA A 293 -8.78 25.45 -11.00
C ALA A 293 -7.48 26.03 -11.60
N ASP A 294 -6.53 26.45 -10.75
CA ASP A 294 -5.25 27.04 -11.20
C ASP A 294 -4.16 25.97 -11.42
N VAL A 295 -4.43 24.71 -11.09
CA VAL A 295 -3.48 23.61 -11.17
C VAL A 295 -3.29 23.17 -12.61
N VAL A 296 -2.04 22.90 -13.02
CA VAL A 296 -1.73 22.36 -14.35
C VAL A 296 -0.94 21.05 -14.27
N VAL A 297 -1.04 20.24 -15.31
CA VAL A 297 -0.27 18.99 -15.41
C VAL A 297 1.24 19.29 -15.39
N GLY A 298 1.96 18.60 -14.52
CA GLY A 298 3.39 18.81 -14.29
C GLY A 298 3.71 19.63 -13.04
N ASP A 299 2.74 20.25 -12.39
CA ASP A 299 2.95 20.98 -11.13
C ASP A 299 3.46 20.02 -10.05
N PRO A 300 4.49 20.42 -9.27
CA PRO A 300 4.97 19.62 -8.15
C PRO A 300 3.94 19.63 -7.02
N VAL A 301 3.70 18.46 -6.45
CA VAL A 301 2.75 18.29 -5.34
C VAL A 301 3.34 17.45 -4.21
N VAL A 302 2.83 17.70 -3.01
CA VAL A 302 3.15 16.95 -1.81
C VAL A 302 1.86 16.36 -1.24
N ALA A 303 1.78 15.04 -1.15
CA ALA A 303 0.69 14.38 -0.48
C ALA A 303 1.04 14.13 0.99
N ILE A 304 0.17 14.55 1.88
CA ILE A 304 0.36 14.51 3.33
C ILE A 304 -0.81 13.76 3.95
N GLY A 305 -0.49 12.80 4.82
CA GLY A 305 -1.47 12.07 5.61
C GLY A 305 -0.89 11.71 6.98
N SER A 306 -1.70 11.16 7.85
CA SER A 306 -1.32 10.76 9.21
C SER A 306 -1.83 9.34 9.53
N PRO A 307 -1.34 8.30 8.83
CA PRO A 307 -1.80 6.95 9.04
C PRO A 307 -1.42 6.43 10.43
N LEU A 308 -2.33 5.68 11.07
CA LEU A 308 -2.08 4.94 12.32
C LEU A 308 -1.67 5.81 13.53
N GLY A 309 -2.05 7.10 13.58
CA GLY A 309 -1.63 8.00 14.66
C GLY A 309 -0.12 8.27 14.69
N LEU A 310 0.61 7.84 13.67
CA LEU A 310 2.02 8.15 13.47
C LEU A 310 2.14 9.52 12.82
N VAL A 311 2.97 10.39 13.41
CA VAL A 311 3.18 11.75 12.95
C VAL A 311 3.58 11.78 11.48
N GLY A 312 2.64 12.19 10.64
CA GLY A 312 2.75 12.63 9.26
C GLY A 312 3.55 11.76 8.28
N THR A 313 2.85 11.13 7.36
CA THR A 313 3.44 10.55 6.15
C THR A 313 3.45 11.62 5.06
N VAL A 314 4.60 11.83 4.43
CA VAL A 314 4.80 12.80 3.35
C VAL A 314 5.33 12.07 2.13
N THR A 315 4.64 12.18 1.01
CA THR A 315 5.11 11.69 -0.30
C THR A 315 5.06 12.83 -1.31
N THR A 316 5.85 12.73 -2.37
CA THR A 316 5.97 13.79 -3.37
C THR A 316 5.80 13.24 -4.77
N GLY A 317 5.28 14.07 -5.65
CA GLY A 317 5.08 13.76 -7.05
C GLY A 317 4.74 15.00 -7.84
N ILE A 318 4.05 14.79 -8.94
CA ILE A 318 3.51 15.84 -9.80
C ILE A 318 2.03 15.60 -10.06
N VAL A 319 1.34 16.61 -10.54
CA VAL A 319 0.03 16.46 -11.17
C VAL A 319 0.21 15.73 -12.49
N SER A 320 -0.31 14.50 -12.59
CA SER A 320 -0.18 13.65 -13.77
C SER A 320 -1.32 13.85 -14.77
N ALA A 321 -2.52 14.15 -14.28
CA ALA A 321 -3.71 14.46 -15.10
C ALA A 321 -4.72 15.24 -14.25
N LEU A 322 -5.61 15.95 -14.94
CA LEU A 322 -6.74 16.69 -14.36
C LEU A 322 -8.05 16.17 -14.94
N ASN A 323 -9.14 16.46 -14.23
CA ASN A 323 -10.50 16.12 -14.65
C ASN A 323 -10.67 14.64 -15.00
N ARG A 324 -9.97 13.75 -14.25
CA ARG A 324 -10.04 12.32 -14.49
C ARG A 324 -11.30 11.77 -13.83
N PRO A 325 -12.25 11.21 -14.58
CA PRO A 325 -13.40 10.54 -13.98
C PRO A 325 -12.92 9.26 -13.28
N VAL A 326 -13.16 9.15 -12.00
CA VAL A 326 -12.74 8.00 -11.19
C VAL A 326 -13.91 7.57 -10.32
N ARG A 327 -14.29 6.30 -10.42
CA ARG A 327 -15.24 5.69 -9.49
C ARG A 327 -14.51 5.26 -8.23
N LEU A 328 -15.01 5.70 -7.10
CA LEU A 328 -14.56 5.35 -5.76
C LEU A 328 -15.61 4.44 -5.13
N ALA A 329 -15.27 3.18 -4.94
CA ALA A 329 -16.12 2.22 -4.26
C ALA A 329 -15.28 1.42 -3.27
N GLY A 330 -15.63 1.47 -1.99
CA GLY A 330 -14.93 0.76 -0.92
C GLY A 330 -15.72 -0.45 -0.43
N GLU A 331 -15.05 -1.62 -0.29
CA GLU A 331 -15.67 -2.77 0.35
C GLU A 331 -16.04 -2.43 1.81
N GLY A 332 -17.30 -2.64 2.19
CA GLY A 332 -17.79 -2.39 3.54
C GLY A 332 -18.06 -0.92 3.88
N THR A 333 -18.06 -0.04 2.89
CA THR A 333 -18.46 1.37 3.01
C THR A 333 -19.71 1.64 2.18
N ASP A 334 -20.41 2.74 2.49
CA ASP A 334 -21.53 3.23 1.69
C ASP A 334 -21.11 4.20 0.57
N THR A 335 -19.80 4.34 0.34
CA THR A 335 -19.26 5.20 -0.71
C THR A 335 -19.44 4.56 -2.08
N ASP A 336 -20.13 5.23 -2.98
CA ASP A 336 -20.23 4.96 -4.42
C ASP A 336 -20.10 6.29 -5.19
N ALA A 337 -18.94 6.89 -5.08
CA ALA A 337 -18.66 8.20 -5.64
C ALA A 337 -18.06 8.08 -7.05
N VAL A 338 -18.39 9.04 -7.90
CA VAL A 338 -17.69 9.26 -9.17
C VAL A 338 -17.23 10.71 -9.19
N ILE A 339 -15.93 10.91 -9.08
CA ILE A 339 -15.32 12.22 -8.95
C ILE A 339 -14.54 12.66 -10.18
N SER A 340 -14.41 13.97 -10.38
CA SER A 340 -13.47 14.56 -11.33
C SER A 340 -12.11 14.75 -10.68
N ALA A 341 -11.30 13.68 -10.61
CA ALA A 341 -10.08 13.65 -9.79
C ALA A 341 -8.89 14.42 -10.38
N VAL A 342 -8.07 14.97 -9.49
CA VAL A 342 -6.66 15.28 -9.76
C VAL A 342 -5.87 13.98 -9.62
N GLN A 343 -5.17 13.57 -10.67
CA GLN A 343 -4.28 12.41 -10.66
C GLN A 343 -2.85 12.83 -10.36
N THR A 344 -2.18 12.09 -9.49
CA THR A 344 -0.76 12.30 -9.12
C THR A 344 0.00 10.99 -9.10
N ASP A 345 1.33 11.04 -9.29
CA ASP A 345 2.24 9.92 -9.06
C ASP A 345 2.83 9.92 -7.63
N ALA A 346 2.51 10.92 -6.82
CA ALA A 346 2.76 10.86 -5.38
C ALA A 346 2.11 9.60 -4.79
N ALA A 347 2.85 8.87 -3.95
CA ALA A 347 2.36 7.62 -3.39
C ALA A 347 1.19 7.85 -2.42
N ILE A 348 -0.03 7.54 -2.85
CA ILE A 348 -1.23 7.51 -2.02
C ILE A 348 -1.47 6.06 -1.60
N ASN A 349 -1.51 5.82 -0.30
CA ASN A 349 -1.70 4.50 0.30
C ASN A 349 -2.81 4.57 1.36
N PRO A 350 -3.39 3.43 1.78
CA PRO A 350 -4.32 3.38 2.90
C PRO A 350 -3.75 4.12 4.12
N GLY A 351 -4.55 5.02 4.69
CA GLY A 351 -4.18 5.94 5.76
C GLY A 351 -3.87 7.37 5.29
N ASN A 352 -3.49 7.60 4.02
CA ASN A 352 -3.39 8.95 3.46
C ASN A 352 -4.75 9.51 3.03
N SER A 353 -5.78 8.66 2.89
CA SER A 353 -7.15 9.07 2.56
C SER A 353 -7.66 10.11 3.56
N GLY A 354 -8.26 11.17 3.05
CA GLY A 354 -8.74 12.32 3.81
C GLY A 354 -7.66 13.35 4.15
N GLY A 355 -6.37 13.04 3.88
CA GLY A 355 -5.27 13.99 4.04
C GLY A 355 -5.14 14.96 2.87
N ALA A 356 -4.18 15.86 2.95
CA ALA A 356 -4.00 16.95 1.99
C ALA A 356 -3.11 16.53 0.80
N LEU A 357 -3.50 16.94 -0.40
CA LEU A 357 -2.61 17.14 -1.53
C LEU A 357 -2.33 18.64 -1.60
N VAL A 358 -1.05 19.05 -1.51
CA VAL A 358 -0.68 20.45 -1.50
C VAL A 358 0.26 20.81 -2.64
N ASP A 359 0.21 22.04 -3.08
CA ASP A 359 1.11 22.61 -4.08
C ASP A 359 2.47 23.02 -3.49
N ALA A 360 3.34 23.59 -4.31
CA ALA A 360 4.66 24.08 -3.91
C ALA A 360 4.61 25.25 -2.91
N SER A 361 3.47 25.94 -2.78
CA SER A 361 3.27 26.99 -1.78
C SER A 361 2.84 26.44 -0.42
N GLY A 362 2.40 25.17 -0.36
CA GLY A 362 1.81 24.52 0.80
C GLY A 362 0.30 24.75 0.92
N ALA A 363 -0.35 25.25 -0.12
CA ALA A 363 -1.80 25.37 -0.18
C ALA A 363 -2.43 24.05 -0.59
N VAL A 364 -3.53 23.65 0.05
CA VAL A 364 -4.27 22.42 -0.27
C VAL A 364 -4.99 22.61 -1.60
N ILE A 365 -4.69 21.73 -2.57
CA ILE A 365 -5.30 21.71 -3.89
C ILE A 365 -6.23 20.49 -4.08
N GLY A 366 -6.22 19.56 -3.13
CA GLY A 366 -7.10 18.40 -3.15
C GLY A 366 -7.06 17.59 -1.86
N ILE A 367 -8.05 16.71 -1.70
CA ILE A 367 -8.16 15.74 -0.61
C ILE A 367 -7.79 14.36 -1.16
N ASN A 368 -6.74 13.75 -0.61
CA ASN A 368 -6.24 12.44 -1.04
C ASN A 368 -7.31 11.35 -0.86
N THR A 369 -7.46 10.45 -1.84
CA THR A 369 -8.30 9.26 -1.71
C THR A 369 -7.57 8.02 -2.23
N ALA A 370 -7.53 6.95 -1.43
CA ALA A 370 -6.81 5.70 -1.70
C ALA A 370 -7.72 4.55 -2.15
N ILE A 371 -9.04 4.79 -2.31
CA ILE A 371 -9.99 3.74 -2.70
C ILE A 371 -9.90 3.40 -4.19
N ALA A 372 -9.36 4.29 -5.02
CA ALA A 372 -9.21 4.05 -6.44
C ALA A 372 -8.14 2.97 -6.68
N SER A 373 -8.50 1.71 -6.51
CA SER A 373 -7.65 0.56 -6.82
C SER A 373 -8.07 -0.03 -8.16
N PHE A 374 -7.18 0.01 -9.14
CA PHE A 374 -7.36 -0.73 -10.39
C PHE A 374 -7.05 -2.21 -10.14
N GLY A 375 -8.09 -3.05 -10.04
CA GLY A 375 -7.95 -4.50 -10.07
C GLY A 375 -8.69 -5.25 -8.96
N SER A 376 -9.62 -6.08 -9.38
CA SER A 376 -10.35 -7.09 -8.60
C SER A 376 -9.43 -8.25 -8.17
N GLY A 377 -8.44 -7.96 -7.34
CA GLY A 377 -7.59 -8.97 -6.73
C GLY A 377 -7.29 -8.51 -5.31
N GLY A 378 -8.02 -9.05 -4.32
CA GLY A 378 -7.93 -8.72 -2.91
C GLY A 378 -6.53 -8.88 -2.29
N GLY A 379 -5.59 -8.05 -2.69
CA GLY A 379 -4.27 -7.91 -2.11
C GLY A 379 -4.07 -6.46 -1.70
N GLN A 380 -3.63 -6.21 -0.48
CA GLN A 380 -3.12 -4.91 -0.05
C GLN A 380 -1.90 -4.54 -0.91
N GLY A 381 -2.17 -4.04 -2.13
CA GLY A 381 -1.14 -3.48 -3.01
C GLY A 381 -0.84 -2.04 -2.57
N GLY A 382 0.44 -1.71 -2.38
CA GLY A 382 0.87 -0.32 -2.24
C GLY A 382 0.66 0.46 -3.54
N SER A 383 0.82 1.78 -3.49
CA SER A 383 0.70 2.67 -4.66
C SER A 383 1.55 2.17 -5.83
N ILE A 384 0.93 2.08 -6.99
CA ILE A 384 1.58 1.72 -8.27
C ILE A 384 1.98 2.95 -9.09
N GLY A 385 2.06 4.14 -8.47
CA GLY A 385 2.31 5.41 -9.16
C GLY A 385 1.03 6.04 -9.73
N LEU A 386 -0.14 5.60 -9.28
CA LEU A 386 -1.44 6.19 -9.57
C LEU A 386 -2.10 6.56 -8.24
N GLY A 387 -2.17 7.84 -7.96
CA GLY A 387 -2.86 8.42 -6.83
C GLY A 387 -3.94 9.39 -7.31
N PHE A 388 -4.98 9.57 -6.51
CA PHE A 388 -6.09 10.46 -6.83
C PHE A 388 -6.40 11.37 -5.66
N ALA A 389 -6.85 12.58 -5.96
CA ALA A 389 -7.35 13.51 -4.98
C ALA A 389 -8.63 14.20 -5.48
N ILE A 390 -9.58 14.43 -4.58
CA ILE A 390 -10.78 15.22 -4.83
C ILE A 390 -10.36 16.67 -4.91
N PRO A 391 -10.66 17.41 -5.99
CA PRO A 391 -10.28 18.81 -6.14
C PRO A 391 -10.77 19.68 -4.99
N ILE A 392 -9.92 20.61 -4.51
CA ILE A 392 -10.23 21.39 -3.30
C ILE A 392 -11.42 22.36 -3.50
N ASP A 393 -11.63 22.89 -4.71
CA ASP A 393 -12.75 23.80 -4.94
C ASP A 393 -14.08 23.06 -4.78
N ALA A 394 -14.21 21.84 -5.32
CA ALA A 394 -15.37 20.98 -5.11
C ALA A 394 -15.49 20.56 -3.62
N ALA A 395 -14.39 20.14 -3.02
CA ALA A 395 -14.37 19.70 -1.61
C ALA A 395 -14.78 20.84 -0.65
N ARG A 396 -14.39 22.10 -0.96
CA ARG A 396 -14.78 23.28 -0.19
C ARG A 396 -16.29 23.53 -0.27
N SER A 397 -16.86 23.56 -1.48
CA SER A 397 -18.28 23.78 -1.69
C SER A 397 -19.12 22.76 -0.93
N ILE A 398 -18.78 21.48 -1.06
CA ILE A 398 -19.46 20.39 -0.36
C ILE A 398 -19.28 20.52 1.17
N ALA A 399 -18.06 20.84 1.65
CA ALA A 399 -17.81 21.01 3.08
C ALA A 399 -18.63 22.15 3.67
N GLU A 400 -18.75 23.30 2.99
CA GLU A 400 -19.59 24.44 3.40
C GLU A 400 -21.07 24.02 3.51
N GLU A 401 -21.55 23.22 2.57
CA GLU A 401 -22.91 22.70 2.57
C GLU A 401 -23.14 21.70 3.72
N LEU A 402 -22.21 20.76 3.94
CA LEU A 402 -22.25 19.83 5.05
C LEU A 402 -22.21 20.53 6.41
N ILE A 403 -21.44 21.59 6.54
CA ILE A 403 -21.40 22.42 7.78
C ILE A 403 -22.75 23.13 8.00
N ALA A 404 -23.34 23.66 6.94
CA ALA A 404 -24.56 24.44 7.02
C ALA A 404 -25.82 23.61 7.23
N THR A 405 -25.94 22.45 6.56
CA THR A 405 -27.17 21.66 6.47
C THR A 405 -27.04 20.22 6.99
N GLY A 406 -25.83 19.68 7.07
CA GLY A 406 -25.54 18.28 7.43
C GLY A 406 -25.56 17.33 6.24
N SER A 407 -25.94 17.78 5.04
CA SER A 407 -26.01 16.98 3.81
C SER A 407 -25.63 17.83 2.59
N ALA A 408 -25.08 17.19 1.56
CA ALA A 408 -24.84 17.82 0.26
C ALA A 408 -25.98 17.51 -0.71
N ILE A 409 -26.16 18.35 -1.69
CA ILE A 409 -27.20 18.23 -2.72
C ILE A 409 -26.51 18.11 -4.07
N HIS A 410 -26.83 17.07 -4.82
CA HIS A 410 -26.27 16.84 -6.15
C HIS A 410 -27.30 17.04 -7.25
N ALA A 411 -26.84 17.47 -8.41
CA ALA A 411 -27.67 17.49 -9.61
C ALA A 411 -27.92 16.07 -10.14
N SER A 412 -29.11 15.81 -10.61
CA SER A 412 -29.48 14.51 -11.14
C SER A 412 -30.21 14.62 -12.49
N LEU A 413 -29.80 13.75 -13.41
CA LEU A 413 -30.52 13.55 -14.67
C LEU A 413 -31.57 12.43 -14.56
N GLY A 414 -31.38 11.50 -13.65
CA GLY A 414 -32.27 10.34 -13.42
C GLY A 414 -32.13 9.29 -14.52
N VAL A 415 -30.90 8.93 -14.86
CA VAL A 415 -30.57 7.82 -15.76
C VAL A 415 -29.55 6.89 -15.12
N ASN A 416 -29.70 5.59 -15.40
CA ASN A 416 -28.62 4.63 -15.20
C ASN A 416 -27.96 4.38 -16.56
N ALA A 417 -26.64 4.56 -16.62
CA ALA A 417 -25.89 4.41 -17.85
C ALA A 417 -24.71 3.46 -17.69
N GLN A 418 -24.30 2.86 -18.78
CA GLN A 418 -23.07 2.06 -18.87
C GLN A 418 -22.16 2.63 -19.95
N THR A 419 -20.87 2.41 -19.80
CA THR A 419 -19.88 2.77 -20.82
C THR A 419 -20.03 1.87 -22.04
N VAL A 420 -20.11 2.46 -23.24
CA VAL A 420 -20.11 1.77 -24.52
C VAL A 420 -18.87 2.20 -25.31
N THR A 421 -18.14 1.21 -25.79
CA THR A 421 -16.97 1.35 -26.67
C THR A 421 -17.11 0.35 -27.80
N ASP A 422 -17.69 0.75 -28.93
CA ASP A 422 -17.85 -0.14 -30.09
C ASP A 422 -16.75 0.08 -31.15
N GLY A 423 -15.81 1.00 -30.90
CA GLY A 423 -14.75 1.40 -31.82
C GLY A 423 -15.17 2.42 -32.86
N GLU A 424 -16.46 2.75 -32.92
CA GLU A 424 -17.01 3.83 -33.75
C GLU A 424 -17.66 4.93 -32.90
N ARG A 425 -18.15 4.57 -31.70
CA ARG A 425 -18.88 5.47 -30.80
C ARG A 425 -18.55 5.12 -29.36
N ASP A 426 -17.81 6.00 -28.72
CA ASP A 426 -17.63 5.96 -27.28
C ASP A 426 -18.70 6.85 -26.64
N GLY A 427 -19.29 6.41 -25.51
CA GLY A 427 -20.32 7.20 -24.86
C GLY A 427 -20.92 6.50 -23.63
N ALA A 428 -21.91 7.16 -23.02
CA ALA A 428 -22.71 6.63 -21.93
C ALA A 428 -24.08 6.14 -22.47
N GLN A 429 -24.23 4.82 -22.59
CA GLN A 429 -25.49 4.23 -23.00
C GLN A 429 -26.48 4.20 -21.84
N VAL A 430 -27.67 4.74 -22.08
CA VAL A 430 -28.76 4.72 -21.09
C VAL A 430 -29.34 3.32 -21.00
N ASN A 431 -29.22 2.69 -19.84
CA ASN A 431 -29.81 1.39 -19.51
C ASN A 431 -31.21 1.51 -18.95
N ASN A 432 -31.48 2.59 -18.21
CA ASN A 432 -32.78 2.85 -17.61
C ASN A 432 -32.96 4.36 -17.45
N VAL A 433 -34.22 4.81 -17.62
CA VAL A 433 -34.65 6.19 -17.36
C VAL A 433 -35.67 6.15 -16.23
N GLU A 434 -35.40 6.89 -15.15
CA GLU A 434 -36.30 6.96 -14.00
C GLU A 434 -37.61 7.68 -14.37
N PRO A 435 -38.77 7.10 -14.03
CA PRO A 435 -40.04 7.73 -14.35
C PRO A 435 -40.17 9.09 -13.64
N GLY A 436 -40.52 10.12 -14.44
CA GLY A 436 -40.69 11.48 -13.94
C GLY A 436 -39.40 12.27 -13.77
N SER A 437 -38.26 11.69 -14.10
CA SER A 437 -36.95 12.34 -14.03
C SER A 437 -36.78 13.43 -15.09
N PRO A 438 -35.76 14.30 -15.00
CA PRO A 438 -35.34 15.22 -16.03
C PRO A 438 -35.13 14.54 -17.38
N ALA A 439 -34.45 13.38 -17.40
CA ALA A 439 -34.22 12.58 -18.60
C ALA A 439 -35.53 12.13 -19.27
N ALA A 440 -36.47 11.61 -18.48
CA ALA A 440 -37.77 11.20 -18.97
C ALA A 440 -38.54 12.40 -19.60
N THR A 441 -38.48 13.56 -18.92
CA THR A 441 -39.13 14.79 -19.35
C THR A 441 -38.49 15.32 -20.63
N ALA A 442 -37.17 15.22 -20.76
CA ALA A 442 -36.42 15.60 -21.98
C ALA A 442 -36.61 14.60 -23.13
N GLY A 443 -37.20 13.43 -22.90
CA GLY A 443 -37.49 12.41 -23.89
C GLY A 443 -36.34 11.47 -24.21
N LEU A 444 -35.36 11.36 -23.30
CA LEU A 444 -34.33 10.32 -23.36
C LEU A 444 -34.98 8.94 -23.13
N ARG A 445 -34.38 7.90 -23.67
CA ARG A 445 -34.88 6.52 -23.65
C ARG A 445 -33.73 5.54 -23.41
N GLU A 446 -34.09 4.33 -23.05
CA GLU A 446 -33.17 3.19 -23.05
C GLU A 446 -32.52 3.05 -24.44
N GLU A 447 -31.29 2.62 -24.46
CA GLU A 447 -30.42 2.46 -25.65
C GLU A 447 -29.92 3.78 -26.31
N ASP A 448 -30.33 4.96 -25.82
CA ASP A 448 -29.69 6.20 -26.21
C ASP A 448 -28.24 6.23 -25.74
N VAL A 449 -27.31 6.67 -26.58
CA VAL A 449 -25.90 6.83 -26.22
C VAL A 449 -25.60 8.31 -26.08
N ILE A 450 -25.42 8.80 -24.85
CA ILE A 450 -25.08 10.20 -24.58
C ILE A 450 -23.60 10.39 -24.91
N ILE A 451 -23.31 11.38 -25.76
CA ILE A 451 -21.98 11.67 -26.31
C ILE A 451 -21.46 13.06 -25.93
N ALA A 452 -22.35 13.98 -25.52
CA ALA A 452 -21.92 15.28 -24.97
C ALA A 452 -22.96 15.87 -24.03
N ILE A 453 -22.46 16.64 -23.03
CA ILE A 453 -23.23 17.52 -22.15
C ILE A 453 -22.65 18.93 -22.31
N GLY A 454 -23.46 19.87 -22.84
CA GLY A 454 -22.95 21.18 -23.23
C GLY A 454 -21.79 21.03 -24.24
N ASP A 455 -20.65 21.65 -23.91
CA ASP A 455 -19.44 21.58 -24.73
C ASP A 455 -18.51 20.40 -24.32
N ARG A 456 -18.90 19.61 -23.32
CA ARG A 456 -18.09 18.51 -22.79
C ARG A 456 -18.44 17.20 -23.50
N GLU A 457 -17.46 16.59 -24.17
CA GLU A 457 -17.56 15.24 -24.74
C GLU A 457 -17.71 14.17 -23.65
N ILE A 458 -18.58 13.20 -23.86
CA ILE A 458 -18.85 12.08 -22.94
C ILE A 458 -18.46 10.77 -23.63
N ARG A 459 -17.48 10.06 -23.05
CA ARG A 459 -16.94 8.81 -23.57
C ARG A 459 -17.21 7.61 -22.66
N SER A 460 -17.71 7.87 -21.44
CA SER A 460 -18.02 6.84 -20.46
C SER A 460 -19.17 7.24 -19.54
N SER A 461 -19.71 6.27 -18.83
CA SER A 461 -20.72 6.51 -17.78
C SER A 461 -20.19 7.38 -16.65
N GLU A 462 -18.91 7.23 -16.30
CA GLU A 462 -18.26 8.04 -15.27
C GLU A 462 -18.11 9.49 -15.74
N GLU A 463 -17.79 9.72 -17.00
CA GLU A 463 -17.74 11.08 -17.57
C GLU A 463 -19.11 11.75 -17.57
N LEU A 464 -20.19 10.98 -17.81
CA LEU A 464 -21.56 11.50 -17.72
C LEU A 464 -21.88 11.97 -16.31
N VAL A 465 -21.60 11.15 -15.28
CA VAL A 465 -21.84 11.53 -13.87
C VAL A 465 -21.09 12.81 -13.51
N VAL A 466 -19.79 12.86 -13.81
CA VAL A 466 -18.94 14.04 -13.53
C VAL A 466 -19.41 15.27 -14.31
N ALA A 467 -19.93 15.09 -15.52
CA ALA A 467 -20.45 16.21 -16.31
C ALA A 467 -21.74 16.78 -15.73
N ILE A 468 -22.60 15.94 -15.17
CA ILE A 468 -23.85 16.37 -14.51
C ILE A 468 -23.55 17.03 -13.16
N ASP A 469 -22.62 16.46 -12.38
CA ASP A 469 -22.22 16.97 -11.06
C ASP A 469 -21.55 18.37 -11.13
N ALA A 470 -21.16 18.81 -12.30
CA ALA A 470 -20.62 20.16 -12.51
C ALA A 470 -21.69 21.27 -12.60
N TYR A 471 -22.97 20.92 -12.53
CA TYR A 471 -24.11 21.83 -12.59
C TYR A 471 -24.89 21.80 -11.28
N ASP A 472 -25.63 22.88 -11.03
CA ASP A 472 -26.55 22.95 -9.88
C ASP A 472 -27.93 22.34 -10.23
N PRO A 473 -28.66 21.79 -9.25
CA PRO A 473 -30.06 21.40 -9.44
C PRO A 473 -30.91 22.59 -9.92
N GLY A 474 -31.73 22.35 -10.95
CA GLY A 474 -32.55 23.38 -11.60
C GLY A 474 -31.89 24.07 -12.79
N GLU A 475 -30.61 23.83 -13.03
CA GLU A 475 -29.94 24.31 -14.25
C GLU A 475 -30.40 23.53 -15.47
N THR A 476 -30.42 24.22 -16.64
CA THR A 476 -30.75 23.63 -17.91
C THR A 476 -29.49 23.25 -18.65
N ILE A 477 -29.34 21.97 -18.99
CA ILE A 477 -28.21 21.44 -19.75
C ILE A 477 -28.66 20.99 -21.16
N THR A 478 -27.74 21.11 -22.11
CA THR A 478 -27.90 20.55 -23.46
C THR A 478 -27.28 19.18 -23.53
N ILE A 479 -28.02 18.19 -23.97
CA ILE A 479 -27.59 16.79 -24.08
C ILE A 479 -27.54 16.39 -25.52
N GLU A 480 -26.38 16.02 -26.03
CA GLU A 480 -26.24 15.39 -27.34
C GLU A 480 -26.16 13.87 -27.19
N PHE A 481 -26.97 13.14 -27.93
CA PHE A 481 -27.04 11.69 -27.88
C PHE A 481 -27.32 11.08 -29.25
N VAL A 482 -26.94 9.81 -29.39
CA VAL A 482 -27.21 9.01 -30.58
C VAL A 482 -28.35 8.05 -30.31
N ARG A 483 -29.39 8.08 -31.16
CA ARG A 483 -30.49 7.13 -31.15
C ARG A 483 -30.56 6.42 -32.51
N GLY A 484 -30.30 5.10 -32.48
CA GLY A 484 -30.13 4.36 -33.74
C GLY A 484 -28.93 4.85 -34.54
N SER A 485 -29.13 5.42 -35.73
CA SER A 485 -28.05 5.96 -36.56
C SER A 485 -27.99 7.49 -36.58
N GLY A 486 -28.83 8.18 -35.79
CA GLY A 486 -28.95 9.65 -35.82
C GLY A 486 -28.50 10.31 -34.54
N SER A 487 -27.70 11.38 -34.64
CA SER A 487 -27.44 12.29 -33.54
C SER A 487 -28.65 13.20 -33.31
N GLN A 488 -28.98 13.44 -32.04
CA GLN A 488 -30.08 14.29 -31.59
C GLN A 488 -29.60 15.13 -30.40
N THR A 489 -30.26 16.27 -30.20
CA THR A 489 -29.99 17.18 -29.10
C THR A 489 -31.30 17.49 -28.38
N VAL A 490 -31.23 17.47 -27.03
CA VAL A 490 -32.37 17.88 -26.18
C VAL A 490 -31.87 18.76 -25.05
N GLU A 491 -32.75 19.52 -24.48
CA GLU A 491 -32.52 20.27 -23.25
C GLU A 491 -33.19 19.55 -22.09
N ALA A 492 -32.50 19.48 -20.93
CA ALA A 492 -33.04 18.93 -19.71
C ALA A 492 -32.78 19.92 -18.55
N VAL A 493 -33.78 20.09 -17.69
CA VAL A 493 -33.62 20.81 -16.42
C VAL A 493 -33.26 19.80 -15.34
N LEU A 494 -32.08 19.92 -14.76
CA LEU A 494 -31.57 18.96 -13.77
C LEU A 494 -32.44 18.95 -12.51
N GLY A 495 -32.67 17.77 -12.00
CA GLY A 495 -33.29 17.52 -10.71
C GLY A 495 -32.28 17.50 -9.56
N GLN A 496 -32.75 17.14 -8.40
CA GLN A 496 -31.97 16.92 -7.20
C GLN A 496 -31.85 15.41 -6.92
N ALA A 497 -30.65 14.91 -6.58
CA ALA A 497 -30.41 13.54 -6.12
C ALA A 497 -30.58 13.47 -4.61
#